data_ebbca47be472cb726a08a8175eae5b4e
#
_entry.id   ebbca47be472cb726a08a8175eae5b4e
#
_cell.length_a   1.000
_cell.length_b   1.000
_cell.length_c   1.000
_cell.angle_alpha   90.00
_cell.angle_beta   90.00
_cell.angle_gamma   90.00
#
_symmetry.space_group_name_H-M   'P 1'
#
loop_
_entity.id
_entity.type
_entity.pdbx_description
1 polymer ?
#
loop_
_entity_poly.entity_id
_entity_poly.type
_entity_poly.pdbx_seq_one_letter_code
_entity_poly.pdbx_strand_id
1 'polypeptide(L)'
;MASLKSLEDDHPELRVPDSPTQRVGAPQRVTEFAPVQHLERLLSLDNVFNRDEMATWLSRTTEAADAPMRLLCELKIDGLAVDLVYRRGRLVSGATRGDGRVGEDVTANVRAIKAIPTRLRGVDVPDLLEVRGEVFFPVADFESLNAALVEQGRNPFANPRNAAAGSLRQKDSSVTATRPLSMIVHGLGAVEGLDVTSQAQMYEKLSAWGLPVSPYYQLVDTPDEVFDFIAHWGEHRHDASHQIDGVVVKIDEVATQKRLGATSRAPRWAIAYKYPPEEVNTRLLDIQVNVGRTGRVTPFGVMEPVTVAGSTVEMATLHNGFEVKRKGVLIGDTVVLRKAGDVIPEILGPVVELRDGTEREFVMPTHCPACGTELRYEKDGDKDLRCPNSRSCPSQLRERVFALGSRQALDVESLGWEAAIALTNPEESRPT
;
A
#
# COMPACT_ATOMS: atom_id res chain seq x y z
N MET A 1 -29.06 12.08 25.68
CA MET A 1 -28.08 13.18 25.50
C MET A 1 -28.14 14.21 26.63
N ALA A 2 -29.30 14.85 26.88
CA ALA A 2 -29.43 15.85 28.00
C ALA A 2 -29.08 15.27 29.38
N SER A 3 -29.59 14.08 29.71
CA SER A 3 -29.33 13.39 30.99
C SER A 3 -27.84 13.01 31.17
N LEU A 4 -27.16 12.58 30.08
CA LEU A 4 -25.73 12.25 30.15
C LEU A 4 -24.89 13.52 30.35
N LYS A 5 -25.25 14.62 29.69
CA LYS A 5 -24.56 15.89 29.83
C LYS A 5 -24.70 16.42 31.28
N SER A 6 -25.92 16.33 31.88
CA SER A 6 -26.14 16.71 33.27
C SER A 6 -25.27 15.88 34.23
N LEU A 7 -25.19 14.57 34.01
CA LEU A 7 -24.36 13.66 34.82
C LEU A 7 -22.88 14.00 34.74
N GLU A 8 -22.39 14.33 33.53
CA GLU A 8 -20.99 14.74 33.31
C GLU A 8 -20.67 16.14 33.86
N ASP A 9 -21.68 17.02 33.94
CA ASP A 9 -21.52 18.34 34.55
C ASP A 9 -21.50 18.23 36.07
N ASP A 10 -22.30 17.31 36.65
CA ASP A 10 -22.33 17.01 38.08
C ASP A 10 -21.11 16.20 38.55
N HIS A 11 -20.50 15.40 37.63
CA HIS A 11 -19.37 14.51 37.88
C HIS A 11 -18.27 14.69 36.82
N PRO A 12 -17.51 15.80 36.85
CA PRO A 12 -16.49 16.09 35.85
C PRO A 12 -15.39 15.02 35.74
N GLU A 13 -15.12 14.29 36.83
CA GLU A 13 -14.15 13.20 36.88
C GLU A 13 -14.58 11.98 36.06
N LEU A 14 -15.86 11.83 35.74
CA LEU A 14 -16.39 10.76 34.87
C LEU A 14 -16.45 11.16 33.40
N ARG A 15 -16.13 12.41 33.07
CA ARG A 15 -16.13 12.92 31.70
C ARG A 15 -14.96 12.27 30.92
N VAL A 16 -15.29 11.60 29.81
CA VAL A 16 -14.32 10.94 28.97
C VAL A 16 -14.29 11.59 27.57
N PRO A 17 -13.11 11.67 26.90
CA PRO A 17 -12.98 12.37 25.63
C PRO A 17 -13.86 11.79 24.50
N ASP A 18 -14.24 10.52 24.60
CA ASP A 18 -15.08 9.82 23.63
C ASP A 18 -16.57 9.81 23.97
N SER A 19 -16.96 10.54 25.03
CA SER A 19 -18.37 10.70 25.37
C SER A 19 -19.16 11.32 24.21
N PRO A 20 -20.38 10.82 23.93
CA PRO A 20 -21.26 11.43 22.93
C PRO A 20 -21.54 12.93 23.20
N THR A 21 -21.42 13.40 24.45
CA THR A 21 -21.62 14.81 24.84
C THR A 21 -20.42 15.69 24.48
N GLN A 22 -19.24 15.09 24.30
CA GLN A 22 -18.01 15.77 23.90
C GLN A 22 -17.80 15.77 22.34
N ARG A 23 -18.66 15.06 21.62
CA ARG A 23 -18.63 15.09 20.16
C ARG A 23 -19.45 16.28 19.66
N VAL A 24 -18.78 17.29 19.13
CA VAL A 24 -19.41 18.35 18.35
C VAL A 24 -19.96 17.76 17.07
N GLY A 25 -21.23 17.95 16.80
CA GLY A 25 -22.07 17.18 15.89
C GLY A 25 -21.85 17.34 14.39
N ALA A 26 -20.62 17.35 13.88
CA ALA A 26 -20.30 17.07 12.48
C ALA A 26 -18.98 16.31 12.40
N PRO A 27 -18.79 15.39 11.42
CA PRO A 27 -17.48 14.79 11.21
C PRO A 27 -16.46 15.91 11.01
N GLN A 28 -15.35 15.84 11.72
CA GLN A 28 -14.29 16.82 11.60
C GLN A 28 -13.68 16.69 10.19
N ARG A 29 -13.91 17.68 9.32
CA ARG A 29 -13.18 17.82 8.07
C ARG A 29 -11.81 18.38 8.41
N VAL A 30 -10.79 17.56 8.28
CA VAL A 30 -9.40 17.96 8.48
C VAL A 30 -8.92 18.53 7.15
N THR A 31 -8.41 19.75 7.15
CA THR A 31 -7.83 20.36 5.93
C THR A 31 -6.47 19.76 5.63
N GLU A 32 -5.71 19.39 6.66
CA GLU A 32 -4.43 18.69 6.58
C GLU A 32 -4.33 17.69 7.75
N PHE A 33 -3.64 16.57 7.53
CA PHE A 33 -3.34 15.63 8.62
C PHE A 33 -2.22 16.19 9.48
N ALA A 34 -2.48 16.38 10.76
CA ALA A 34 -1.45 16.83 11.69
C ALA A 34 -0.33 15.79 11.81
N PRO A 35 0.93 16.20 11.96
CA PRO A 35 2.02 15.27 12.23
C PRO A 35 1.90 14.69 13.65
N VAL A 36 2.09 13.38 13.78
CA VAL A 36 2.13 12.66 15.06
C VAL A 36 3.49 11.99 15.21
N GLN A 37 4.18 12.28 16.31
CA GLN A 37 5.41 11.58 16.66
C GLN A 37 5.07 10.24 17.31
N HIS A 38 5.64 9.15 16.78
CA HIS A 38 5.51 7.82 17.36
C HIS A 38 6.24 7.74 18.70
N LEU A 39 5.70 6.96 19.63
CA LEU A 39 6.33 6.77 20.95
C LEU A 39 7.64 5.98 20.79
N GLU A 40 7.62 4.96 19.92
CA GLU A 40 8.81 4.26 19.47
C GLU A 40 8.89 4.25 17.94
N ARG A 41 10.11 4.26 17.42
CA ARG A 41 10.32 4.28 15.96
C ARG A 41 9.74 3.03 15.30
N LEU A 42 8.93 3.22 14.24
CA LEU A 42 8.47 2.14 13.37
C LEU A 42 9.59 1.76 12.40
N LEU A 43 10.02 0.52 12.48
CA LEU A 43 11.04 -0.02 11.59
C LEU A 43 10.40 -0.67 10.34
N SER A 44 11.17 -0.75 9.28
CA SER A 44 10.86 -1.60 8.13
C SER A 44 11.35 -3.04 8.41
N LEU A 45 11.08 -3.97 7.50
CA LEU A 45 11.73 -5.27 7.48
C LEU A 45 12.78 -5.30 6.37
N ASP A 46 13.89 -5.98 6.60
CA ASP A 46 14.78 -6.38 5.52
C ASP A 46 14.10 -7.48 4.69
N ASN A 47 14.44 -7.56 3.40
CA ASN A 47 13.80 -8.48 2.48
C ASN A 47 14.80 -9.52 1.98
N VAL A 48 14.29 -10.73 1.75
CA VAL A 48 14.95 -11.80 1.00
C VAL A 48 13.99 -12.29 -0.09
N PHE A 49 14.52 -12.76 -1.22
CA PHE A 49 13.75 -13.03 -2.42
C PHE A 49 13.86 -14.48 -2.90
N ASN A 50 14.71 -15.28 -2.26
CA ASN A 50 14.93 -16.67 -2.64
C ASN A 50 15.31 -17.51 -1.42
N ARG A 51 15.34 -18.84 -1.64
CA ARG A 51 15.63 -19.84 -0.60
C ARG A 51 17.03 -19.67 0.02
N ASP A 52 18.03 -19.35 -0.81
CA ASP A 52 19.43 -19.28 -0.36
C ASP A 52 19.65 -18.06 0.55
N GLU A 53 19.04 -16.91 0.22
CA GLU A 53 19.06 -15.72 1.07
C GLU A 53 18.36 -15.96 2.41
N MET A 54 17.20 -16.66 2.41
CA MET A 54 16.49 -17.03 3.64
C MET A 54 17.32 -18.00 4.47
N ALA A 55 17.92 -19.03 3.87
CA ALA A 55 18.79 -19.98 4.56
C ALA A 55 19.98 -19.27 5.21
N THR A 56 20.58 -18.31 4.51
CA THR A 56 21.68 -17.50 5.03
C THR A 56 21.24 -16.67 6.24
N TRP A 57 20.07 -16.06 6.18
CA TRP A 57 19.52 -15.31 7.31
C TRP A 57 19.23 -16.21 8.51
N LEU A 58 18.60 -17.36 8.29
CA LEU A 58 18.32 -18.36 9.34
C LEU A 58 19.60 -18.80 10.03
N SER A 59 20.63 -19.22 9.28
CA SER A 59 21.92 -19.67 9.82
C SER A 59 22.57 -18.58 10.67
N ARG A 60 22.72 -17.37 10.13
CA ARG A 60 23.31 -16.23 10.85
C ARG A 60 22.53 -15.86 12.10
N THR A 61 21.20 -15.94 12.05
CA THR A 61 20.34 -15.56 13.16
C THR A 61 20.38 -16.62 14.26
N THR A 62 20.43 -17.90 13.90
CA THR A 62 20.61 -19.02 14.84
C THR A 62 21.96 -18.92 15.57
N GLU A 63 23.04 -18.66 14.85
CA GLU A 63 24.36 -18.44 15.43
C GLU A 63 24.37 -17.26 16.40
N ALA A 64 23.79 -16.12 15.99
CA ALA A 64 23.72 -14.91 16.82
C ALA A 64 22.78 -15.04 18.02
N ALA A 65 21.79 -15.91 17.96
CA ALA A 65 20.87 -16.20 19.06
C ALA A 65 21.56 -16.94 20.20
N ASP A 66 22.57 -17.77 19.94
CA ASP A 66 23.35 -18.53 20.92
C ASP A 66 22.46 -19.27 21.95
N ALA A 67 21.28 -19.72 21.52
CA ALA A 67 20.29 -20.43 22.34
C ALA A 67 19.27 -21.11 21.41
N PRO A 68 18.60 -22.17 21.87
CA PRO A 68 17.44 -22.70 21.19
C PRO A 68 16.40 -21.60 20.99
N MET A 69 15.85 -21.46 19.77
CA MET A 69 14.83 -20.50 19.46
C MET A 69 13.74 -21.13 18.62
N ARG A 70 12.52 -20.65 18.79
CA ARG A 70 11.42 -20.92 17.87
C ARG A 70 11.23 -19.77 16.93
N LEU A 71 10.69 -20.07 15.79
CA LEU A 71 10.34 -19.07 14.80
C LEU A 71 8.82 -18.99 14.68
N LEU A 72 8.33 -17.77 14.45
CA LEU A 72 6.96 -17.51 14.10
C LEU A 72 6.92 -17.07 12.65
N CYS A 73 6.22 -17.85 11.82
CA CYS A 73 5.92 -17.51 10.43
C CYS A 73 4.52 -16.91 10.33
N GLU A 74 4.36 -15.83 9.60
CA GLU A 74 3.07 -15.18 9.37
C GLU A 74 2.99 -14.59 7.95
N LEU A 75 1.77 -14.31 7.49
CA LEU A 75 1.57 -13.71 6.18
C LEU A 75 1.97 -12.24 6.20
N LYS A 76 2.71 -11.83 5.18
CA LYS A 76 3.03 -10.42 4.94
C LYS A 76 1.87 -9.73 4.24
N ILE A 77 1.10 -8.99 5.02
CA ILE A 77 -0.09 -8.29 4.55
C ILE A 77 0.32 -7.16 3.62
N ASP A 78 -0.32 -7.06 2.46
CA ASP A 78 -0.16 -5.95 1.54
C ASP A 78 -1.21 -4.85 1.85
N GLY A 79 -0.90 -4.02 2.83
CA GLY A 79 -1.76 -2.97 3.35
C GLY A 79 -1.04 -1.65 3.59
N LEU A 80 -1.61 -0.84 4.47
CA LEU A 80 -1.04 0.41 4.96
C LEU A 80 -0.69 0.28 6.44
N ALA A 81 0.58 0.47 6.77
CA ALA A 81 1.07 0.40 8.14
C ALA A 81 0.50 1.54 8.99
N VAL A 82 -0.06 1.17 10.13
CA VAL A 82 -0.60 2.10 11.12
C VAL A 82 -0.08 1.77 12.51
N ASP A 83 -0.03 2.81 13.32
CA ASP A 83 0.34 2.79 14.72
C ASP A 83 -0.86 3.27 15.54
N LEU A 84 -1.27 2.47 16.52
CA LEU A 84 -2.42 2.75 17.40
C LEU A 84 -1.92 2.86 18.84
N VAL A 85 -2.26 3.96 19.50
CA VAL A 85 -1.94 4.15 20.92
C VAL A 85 -3.21 4.04 21.76
N TYR A 86 -3.17 3.10 22.71
CA TYR A 86 -4.19 2.95 23.74
C TYR A 86 -3.65 3.41 25.09
N ARG A 87 -4.45 4.18 25.81
CA ARG A 87 -4.20 4.53 27.21
C ARG A 87 -5.35 4.06 28.07
N ARG A 88 -5.04 3.27 29.11
CA ARG A 88 -6.05 2.63 29.98
C ARG A 88 -7.14 1.94 29.17
N GLY A 89 -6.72 1.20 28.14
CA GLY A 89 -7.60 0.47 27.24
C GLY A 89 -8.42 1.32 26.26
N ARG A 90 -8.23 2.64 26.16
CA ARG A 90 -8.94 3.52 25.22
C ARG A 90 -8.02 3.95 24.08
N LEU A 91 -8.51 3.88 22.85
CA LEU A 91 -7.80 4.39 21.67
C LEU A 91 -7.70 5.91 21.74
N VAL A 92 -6.49 6.43 21.91
CA VAL A 92 -6.22 7.87 22.00
C VAL A 92 -5.61 8.44 20.73
N SER A 93 -4.81 7.66 19.99
CA SER A 93 -4.14 8.09 18.77
C SER A 93 -4.08 6.96 17.76
N GLY A 94 -4.19 7.30 16.47
CA GLY A 94 -3.89 6.45 15.33
C GLY A 94 -3.12 7.25 14.31
N ALA A 95 -1.96 6.74 13.88
CA ALA A 95 -1.09 7.42 12.94
C ALA A 95 -0.64 6.50 11.80
N THR A 96 -0.38 7.05 10.61
CA THR A 96 0.32 6.33 9.55
C THR A 96 1.79 6.18 9.92
N ARG A 97 2.51 5.21 9.32
CA ARG A 97 3.94 5.02 9.60
C ARG A 97 4.79 6.26 9.30
N GLY A 98 4.46 7.01 8.23
CA GLY A 98 5.27 8.12 7.76
C GLY A 98 6.72 7.70 7.46
N ASP A 99 7.70 8.45 7.99
CA ASP A 99 9.13 8.13 7.91
C ASP A 99 9.61 7.16 9.02
N GLY A 100 8.68 6.65 9.82
CA GLY A 100 8.93 5.80 10.97
C GLY A 100 9.16 6.55 12.28
N ARG A 101 9.30 7.87 12.27
CA ARG A 101 9.38 8.75 13.44
C ARG A 101 8.16 9.63 13.57
N VAL A 102 7.71 10.17 12.46
CA VAL A 102 6.54 11.03 12.35
C VAL A 102 5.60 10.49 11.29
N GLY A 103 4.35 10.27 11.67
CA GLY A 103 3.26 9.88 10.79
C GLY A 103 2.19 10.97 10.68
N GLU A 104 1.15 10.69 9.90
CA GLU A 104 -0.04 11.55 9.79
C GLU A 104 -1.09 11.09 10.80
N ASP A 105 -1.72 12.04 11.50
CA ASP A 105 -2.84 11.76 12.42
C ASP A 105 -4.08 11.30 11.65
N VAL A 106 -4.37 10.02 11.75
CA VAL A 106 -5.56 9.39 11.18
C VAL A 106 -6.52 8.87 12.26
N THR A 107 -6.45 9.43 13.48
CA THR A 107 -7.21 8.97 14.64
C THR A 107 -8.71 8.92 14.37
N ALA A 108 -9.28 9.94 13.72
CA ALA A 108 -10.71 9.96 13.40
C ALA A 108 -11.08 8.87 12.40
N ASN A 109 -10.19 8.58 11.44
CA ASN A 109 -10.39 7.56 10.42
C ASN A 109 -10.28 6.14 11.02
N VAL A 110 -9.25 5.85 11.82
CA VAL A 110 -9.12 4.53 12.45
C VAL A 110 -10.27 4.23 13.41
N ARG A 111 -10.82 5.23 14.10
CA ARG A 111 -12.03 5.07 14.93
C ARG A 111 -13.27 4.71 14.11
N ALA A 112 -13.31 5.04 12.84
CA ALA A 112 -14.40 4.71 11.92
C ALA A 112 -14.31 3.27 11.37
N ILE A 113 -13.16 2.60 11.51
CA ILE A 113 -12.96 1.23 11.06
C ILE A 113 -13.52 0.27 12.12
N LYS A 114 -14.53 -0.51 11.74
CA LYS A 114 -15.25 -1.41 12.67
C LYS A 114 -14.36 -2.50 13.29
N ALA A 115 -13.32 -2.93 12.57
CA ALA A 115 -12.38 -3.96 13.02
C ALA A 115 -11.43 -3.44 14.13
N ILE A 116 -11.31 -2.12 14.31
CA ILE A 116 -10.42 -1.51 15.32
C ILE A 116 -11.23 -1.16 16.56
N PRO A 117 -11.00 -1.83 17.72
CA PRO A 117 -11.71 -1.52 18.92
C PRO A 117 -11.29 -0.13 19.46
N THR A 118 -12.24 0.73 19.72
CA THR A 118 -11.99 2.03 20.39
C THR A 118 -11.74 1.85 21.88
N ARG A 119 -12.10 0.68 22.43
CA ARG A 119 -11.86 0.28 23.81
C ARG A 119 -11.49 -1.20 23.87
N LEU A 120 -10.34 -1.50 24.46
CA LEU A 120 -9.87 -2.86 24.70
C LEU A 120 -10.70 -3.50 25.83
N ARG A 121 -10.81 -4.83 25.77
CA ARG A 121 -11.55 -5.65 26.73
C ARG A 121 -10.55 -6.32 27.67
N GLY A 122 -11.02 -6.72 28.88
CA GLY A 122 -10.19 -7.43 29.83
C GLY A 122 -9.81 -6.57 31.03
N VAL A 123 -9.24 -7.21 32.06
CA VAL A 123 -8.86 -6.59 33.35
C VAL A 123 -7.36 -6.34 33.46
N ASP A 124 -6.58 -6.96 32.57
CA ASP A 124 -5.11 -6.93 32.54
C ASP A 124 -4.55 -6.09 31.36
N VAL A 125 -5.37 -5.13 30.88
CA VAL A 125 -4.98 -4.23 29.81
C VAL A 125 -3.94 -3.24 30.33
N PRO A 126 -2.79 -3.06 29.65
CA PRO A 126 -1.74 -2.14 30.05
C PRO A 126 -2.22 -0.68 30.14
N ASP A 127 -1.60 0.12 31.01
CA ASP A 127 -1.87 1.56 31.09
C ASP A 127 -1.50 2.30 29.80
N LEU A 128 -0.41 1.87 29.16
CA LEU A 128 0.02 2.31 27.83
C LEU A 128 0.26 1.10 26.94
N LEU A 129 -0.33 1.12 25.75
CA LEU A 129 -0.12 0.11 24.72
C LEU A 129 -0.06 0.77 23.35
N GLU A 130 1.11 0.76 22.72
CA GLU A 130 1.32 1.12 21.32
C GLU A 130 1.30 -0.16 20.47
N VAL A 131 0.39 -0.22 19.51
CA VAL A 131 0.13 -1.42 18.69
C VAL A 131 0.38 -1.09 17.22
N ARG A 132 1.14 -1.94 16.56
CA ARG A 132 1.48 -1.83 15.14
C ARG A 132 0.71 -2.84 14.32
N GLY A 133 0.18 -2.43 13.18
CA GLY A 133 -0.56 -3.31 12.29
C GLY A 133 -0.70 -2.74 10.90
N GLU A 134 -1.35 -3.53 10.04
CA GLU A 134 -1.66 -3.16 8.66
C GLU A 134 -3.16 -3.00 8.49
N VAL A 135 -3.59 -1.85 7.96
CA VAL A 135 -4.96 -1.63 7.48
C VAL A 135 -5.03 -2.07 6.03
N PHE A 136 -6.04 -2.87 5.70
CA PHE A 136 -6.21 -3.44 4.37
C PHE A 136 -7.68 -3.54 3.97
N PHE A 137 -7.93 -3.81 2.69
CA PHE A 137 -9.22 -4.27 2.21
C PHE A 137 -9.24 -5.80 2.17
N PRO A 138 -10.25 -6.46 2.76
CA PRO A 138 -10.56 -7.86 2.43
C PRO A 138 -10.82 -7.99 0.93
N VAL A 139 -10.32 -9.07 0.30
CA VAL A 139 -10.37 -9.25 -1.16
C VAL A 139 -11.81 -9.20 -1.68
N ALA A 140 -12.71 -9.94 -1.06
CA ALA A 140 -14.14 -9.98 -1.46
C ALA A 140 -14.84 -8.61 -1.35
N ASP A 141 -14.50 -7.84 -0.32
CA ASP A 141 -15.05 -6.50 -0.11
C ASP A 141 -14.49 -5.49 -1.12
N PHE A 142 -13.23 -5.63 -1.50
CA PHE A 142 -12.60 -4.82 -2.55
C PHE A 142 -13.24 -5.06 -3.91
N GLU A 143 -13.48 -6.32 -4.27
CA GLU A 143 -14.15 -6.70 -5.53
C GLU A 143 -15.57 -6.14 -5.58
N SER A 144 -16.32 -6.28 -4.48
CA SER A 144 -17.68 -5.75 -4.35
C SER A 144 -17.72 -4.23 -4.48
N LEU A 145 -16.76 -3.52 -3.86
CA LEU A 145 -16.63 -2.07 -3.96
C LEU A 145 -16.35 -1.63 -5.40
N ASN A 146 -15.43 -2.31 -6.09
CA ASN A 146 -15.08 -1.99 -7.46
C ASN A 146 -16.24 -2.25 -8.42
N ALA A 147 -16.98 -3.35 -8.25
CA ALA A 147 -18.19 -3.61 -9.03
C ALA A 147 -19.23 -2.49 -8.86
N ALA A 148 -19.49 -2.06 -7.62
CA ALA A 148 -20.42 -0.96 -7.36
C ALA A 148 -19.94 0.40 -7.92
N LEU A 149 -18.64 0.66 -7.96
CA LEU A 149 -18.08 1.88 -8.59
C LEU A 149 -18.32 1.86 -10.10
N VAL A 150 -18.07 0.73 -10.76
CA VAL A 150 -18.30 0.56 -12.21
C VAL A 150 -19.78 0.74 -12.56
N GLU A 151 -20.70 0.15 -11.78
CA GLU A 151 -22.14 0.33 -11.96
C GLU A 151 -22.58 1.82 -11.84
N GLN A 152 -21.86 2.60 -11.02
CA GLN A 152 -22.09 4.03 -10.86
C GLN A 152 -21.38 4.89 -11.93
N GLY A 153 -20.71 4.28 -12.92
CA GLY A 153 -19.91 4.98 -13.94
C GLY A 153 -18.64 5.64 -13.40
N ARG A 154 -18.15 5.17 -12.25
CA ARG A 154 -16.93 5.67 -11.60
C ARG A 154 -15.77 4.71 -11.86
N ASN A 155 -14.56 5.25 -11.89
CA ASN A 155 -13.36 4.43 -12.05
C ASN A 155 -13.15 3.51 -10.83
N PRO A 156 -12.88 2.21 -11.04
CA PRO A 156 -12.51 1.30 -9.97
C PRO A 156 -11.12 1.64 -9.41
N PHE A 157 -10.85 1.17 -8.20
CA PHE A 157 -9.51 1.25 -7.62
C PHE A 157 -8.57 0.25 -8.29
N ALA A 158 -7.32 0.63 -8.50
CA ALA A 158 -6.32 -0.19 -9.18
C ALA A 158 -5.91 -1.44 -8.39
N ASN A 159 -5.82 -1.36 -7.06
CA ASN A 159 -5.48 -2.49 -6.20
C ASN A 159 -5.98 -2.24 -4.75
N PRO A 160 -6.13 -3.32 -3.94
CA PRO A 160 -6.62 -3.22 -2.56
C PRO A 160 -5.75 -2.35 -1.64
N ARG A 161 -4.41 -2.40 -1.78
CA ARG A 161 -3.49 -1.60 -0.98
C ARG A 161 -3.69 -0.09 -1.20
N ASN A 162 -3.73 0.35 -2.45
CA ASN A 162 -3.96 1.77 -2.78
C ASN A 162 -5.36 2.22 -2.38
N ALA A 163 -6.36 1.33 -2.54
CA ALA A 163 -7.71 1.59 -2.09
C ALA A 163 -7.79 1.75 -0.56
N ALA A 164 -7.08 0.90 0.20
CA ALA A 164 -7.00 1.02 1.66
C ALA A 164 -6.30 2.31 2.08
N ALA A 165 -5.15 2.64 1.48
CA ALA A 165 -4.42 3.88 1.76
C ALA A 165 -5.27 5.12 1.46
N GLY A 166 -5.93 5.16 0.30
CA GLY A 166 -6.81 6.26 -0.09
C GLY A 166 -8.06 6.36 0.79
N SER A 167 -8.62 5.23 1.23
CA SER A 167 -9.81 5.19 2.10
C SER A 167 -9.49 5.56 3.55
N LEU A 168 -8.32 5.19 4.06
CA LEU A 168 -7.89 5.57 5.40
C LEU A 168 -7.53 7.06 5.48
N ARG A 169 -6.93 7.63 4.45
CA ARG A 169 -6.47 9.01 4.39
C ARG A 169 -7.52 9.97 3.81
N GLN A 170 -8.81 9.75 4.13
CA GLN A 170 -9.89 10.67 3.79
C GLN A 170 -9.94 11.85 4.77
N LYS A 171 -10.04 13.07 4.25
CA LYS A 171 -10.21 14.28 5.06
C LYS A 171 -11.51 14.26 5.87
N ASP A 172 -12.52 13.60 5.35
CA ASP A 172 -13.78 13.32 6.04
C ASP A 172 -13.83 11.85 6.47
N SER A 173 -13.73 11.59 7.76
CA SER A 173 -13.76 10.24 8.34
C SER A 173 -15.09 9.50 8.11
N SER A 174 -16.17 10.20 7.76
CA SER A 174 -17.43 9.56 7.39
C SER A 174 -17.30 8.75 6.08
N VAL A 175 -16.44 9.20 5.17
CA VAL A 175 -16.12 8.43 3.96
C VAL A 175 -15.36 7.14 4.32
N THR A 176 -14.41 7.20 5.25
CA THR A 176 -13.73 6.00 5.77
C THR A 176 -14.73 5.02 6.39
N ALA A 177 -15.72 5.53 7.14
CA ALA A 177 -16.77 4.70 7.77
C ALA A 177 -17.62 3.90 6.76
N THR A 178 -17.73 4.36 5.51
CA THR A 178 -18.44 3.65 4.42
C THR A 178 -17.60 2.57 3.75
N ARG A 179 -16.30 2.49 4.07
CA ARG A 179 -15.36 1.54 3.46
C ARG A 179 -15.21 0.31 4.35
N PRO A 180 -15.32 -0.91 3.80
CA PRO A 180 -15.16 -2.15 4.56
C PRO A 180 -13.67 -2.46 4.81
N LEU A 181 -12.97 -1.50 5.45
CA LEU A 181 -11.58 -1.68 5.86
C LEU A 181 -11.49 -2.65 7.04
N SER A 182 -10.41 -3.42 7.05
CA SER A 182 -10.02 -4.26 8.17
C SER A 182 -8.58 -3.96 8.59
N MET A 183 -8.15 -4.56 9.69
CA MET A 183 -6.80 -4.43 10.21
C MET A 183 -6.33 -5.77 10.78
N ILE A 184 -5.04 -6.02 10.73
CA ILE A 184 -4.36 -7.06 11.50
C ILE A 184 -3.19 -6.43 12.25
N VAL A 185 -3.12 -6.71 13.55
CA VAL A 185 -2.01 -6.28 14.39
C VAL A 185 -0.90 -7.32 14.36
N HIS A 186 0.36 -6.87 14.30
CA HIS A 186 1.52 -7.75 14.12
C HIS A 186 2.70 -7.42 15.04
N GLY A 187 2.61 -6.36 15.85
CA GLY A 187 3.70 -5.95 16.74
C GLY A 187 3.29 -4.91 17.76
N LEU A 188 4.20 -4.67 18.67
CA LEU A 188 4.10 -3.63 19.69
C LEU A 188 5.20 -2.60 19.51
N GLY A 189 4.91 -1.37 19.97
CA GLY A 189 5.87 -0.34 20.30
C GLY A 189 5.97 -0.17 21.80
N ALA A 190 5.82 1.06 22.30
CA ALA A 190 5.88 1.38 23.72
C ALA A 190 4.76 0.70 24.52
N VAL A 191 5.12 0.04 25.59
CA VAL A 191 4.19 -0.68 26.47
C VAL A 191 4.58 -0.47 27.92
N GLU A 192 3.61 -0.22 28.81
CA GLU A 192 3.79 -0.14 30.26
C GLU A 192 2.92 -1.21 30.94
N GLY A 193 3.54 -2.09 31.71
CA GLY A 193 2.82 -3.09 32.52
C GLY A 193 2.41 -4.37 31.77
N LEU A 194 3.10 -4.73 30.68
CA LEU A 194 2.91 -5.98 29.98
C LEU A 194 4.16 -6.87 30.14
N ASP A 195 3.96 -8.06 30.65
CA ASP A 195 4.98 -9.10 30.71
C ASP A 195 4.60 -10.24 29.75
N VAL A 196 5.34 -10.34 28.64
CA VAL A 196 5.22 -11.41 27.65
C VAL A 196 6.60 -11.92 27.29
N THR A 197 6.71 -13.24 27.16
CA THR A 197 7.98 -13.94 26.89
C THR A 197 8.13 -14.30 25.42
N SER A 198 7.02 -14.32 24.66
CA SER A 198 7.04 -14.68 23.24
C SER A 198 6.10 -13.85 22.39
N GLN A 199 6.37 -13.83 21.09
CA GLN A 199 5.52 -13.20 20.08
C GLN A 199 4.13 -13.85 20.03
N ALA A 200 4.06 -15.16 20.13
CA ALA A 200 2.80 -15.89 20.16
C ALA A 200 1.96 -15.52 21.38
N GLN A 201 2.56 -15.46 22.58
CA GLN A 201 1.87 -15.01 23.78
C GLN A 201 1.38 -13.57 23.67
N MET A 202 2.14 -12.70 23.00
CA MET A 202 1.70 -11.34 22.69
C MET A 202 0.43 -11.37 21.84
N TYR A 203 0.38 -12.18 20.80
CA TYR A 203 -0.80 -12.32 19.92
C TYR A 203 -2.02 -12.84 20.68
N GLU A 204 -1.85 -13.80 21.57
CA GLU A 204 -2.92 -14.31 22.43
C GLU A 204 -3.51 -13.18 23.31
N LYS A 205 -2.68 -12.36 23.93
CA LYS A 205 -3.13 -11.22 24.75
C LYS A 205 -3.82 -10.15 23.92
N LEU A 206 -3.24 -9.76 22.77
CA LEU A 206 -3.86 -8.77 21.86
C LEU A 206 -5.25 -9.25 21.39
N SER A 207 -5.36 -10.52 21.03
CA SER A 207 -6.64 -11.14 20.66
C SER A 207 -7.65 -11.16 21.83
N ALA A 208 -7.21 -11.50 23.03
CA ALA A 208 -8.05 -11.49 24.24
C ALA A 208 -8.57 -10.08 24.55
N TRP A 209 -7.81 -9.04 24.28
CA TRP A 209 -8.24 -7.64 24.42
C TRP A 209 -9.12 -7.15 23.26
N GLY A 210 -9.36 -8.01 22.24
CA GLY A 210 -10.24 -7.73 21.09
C GLY A 210 -9.56 -7.09 19.91
N LEU A 211 -8.24 -7.03 19.88
CA LEU A 211 -7.48 -6.59 18.70
C LEU A 211 -7.41 -7.72 17.66
N PRO A 212 -7.56 -7.40 16.37
CA PRO A 212 -7.55 -8.41 15.32
C PRO A 212 -6.12 -8.90 15.03
N VAL A 213 -5.84 -10.16 15.34
CA VAL A 213 -4.58 -10.85 15.06
C VAL A 213 -4.77 -11.77 13.86
N SER A 214 -3.72 -12.00 13.07
CA SER A 214 -3.77 -12.93 11.93
C SER A 214 -4.12 -14.36 12.41
N PRO A 215 -5.05 -15.05 11.75
CA PRO A 215 -5.28 -16.46 11.97
C PRO A 215 -4.24 -17.35 11.26
N TYR A 216 -3.38 -16.77 10.44
CA TYR A 216 -2.47 -17.48 9.52
C TYR A 216 -1.02 -17.52 10.03
N TYR A 217 -0.77 -17.35 11.33
CA TYR A 217 0.57 -17.53 11.86
C TYR A 217 0.79 -18.97 12.33
N GLN A 218 2.04 -19.41 12.28
CA GLN A 218 2.49 -20.73 12.73
C GLN A 218 3.80 -20.60 13.47
N LEU A 219 3.90 -21.33 14.60
CA LEU A 219 5.18 -21.55 15.31
C LEU A 219 5.88 -22.76 14.69
N VAL A 220 7.17 -22.62 14.42
CA VAL A 220 8.02 -23.63 13.81
C VAL A 220 9.35 -23.73 14.54
N ASP A 221 9.92 -24.94 14.60
CA ASP A 221 11.14 -25.23 15.32
C ASP A 221 12.35 -25.43 14.40
N THR A 222 12.11 -25.65 13.10
CA THR A 222 13.16 -26.00 12.14
C THR A 222 13.14 -25.08 10.90
N PRO A 223 14.31 -24.89 10.23
CA PRO A 223 14.36 -24.20 8.96
C PRO A 223 13.49 -24.83 7.86
N ASP A 224 13.36 -26.15 7.83
CA ASP A 224 12.56 -26.85 6.82
C ASP A 224 11.07 -26.49 6.97
N GLU A 225 10.54 -26.41 8.19
CA GLU A 225 9.17 -25.96 8.44
C GLU A 225 8.94 -24.50 8.00
N VAL A 226 9.96 -23.63 8.09
CA VAL A 226 9.88 -22.27 7.53
C VAL A 226 9.71 -22.32 6.01
N PHE A 227 10.49 -23.20 5.34
CA PHE A 227 10.39 -23.34 3.89
C PHE A 227 9.09 -23.98 3.45
N ASP A 228 8.55 -24.92 4.23
CA ASP A 228 7.25 -25.53 3.99
C ASP A 228 6.12 -24.47 4.10
N PHE A 229 6.17 -23.61 5.12
CA PHE A 229 5.23 -22.49 5.25
C PHE A 229 5.33 -21.51 4.09
N ILE A 230 6.54 -21.14 3.65
CA ILE A 230 6.78 -20.27 2.50
C ILE A 230 6.24 -20.90 1.22
N ALA A 231 6.52 -22.18 0.97
CA ALA A 231 6.06 -22.89 -0.21
C ALA A 231 4.54 -23.01 -0.24
N HIS A 232 3.92 -23.42 0.86
CA HIS A 232 2.47 -23.54 0.99
C HIS A 232 1.77 -22.22 0.63
N TRP A 233 2.18 -21.11 1.24
CA TRP A 233 1.55 -19.81 0.96
C TRP A 233 1.97 -19.18 -0.38
N GLY A 234 3.05 -19.64 -0.97
CA GLY A 234 3.41 -19.31 -2.36
C GLY A 234 2.40 -19.84 -3.36
N GLU A 235 1.91 -21.07 -3.12
CA GLU A 235 0.89 -21.73 -3.95
C GLU A 235 -0.53 -21.28 -3.60
N HIS A 236 -0.80 -20.98 -2.34
CA HIS A 236 -2.13 -20.67 -1.79
C HIS A 236 -2.31 -19.19 -1.42
N ARG A 237 -1.54 -18.28 -2.04
CA ARG A 237 -1.59 -16.85 -1.68
C ARG A 237 -2.95 -16.19 -1.86
N HIS A 238 -3.80 -16.75 -2.74
CA HIS A 238 -5.15 -16.27 -3.00
C HIS A 238 -6.21 -16.82 -2.04
N ASP A 239 -5.87 -17.78 -1.17
CA ASP A 239 -6.78 -18.35 -0.17
C ASP A 239 -6.85 -17.47 1.10
N ALA A 240 -5.92 -16.54 1.26
CA ALA A 240 -5.97 -15.56 2.34
C ALA A 240 -7.09 -14.53 2.10
N SER A 241 -7.74 -14.08 3.19
CA SER A 241 -8.80 -13.07 3.12
C SER A 241 -8.31 -11.68 2.69
N HIS A 242 -6.99 -11.49 2.58
CA HIS A 242 -6.31 -10.27 2.19
C HIS A 242 -5.16 -10.55 1.22
N GLN A 243 -4.75 -9.56 0.46
CA GLN A 243 -3.55 -9.69 -0.38
C GLN A 243 -2.29 -9.80 0.48
N ILE A 244 -1.37 -10.63 0.01
CA ILE A 244 -0.06 -10.85 0.61
C ILE A 244 1.03 -10.69 -0.46
N ASP A 245 2.17 -10.10 -0.06
CA ASP A 245 3.35 -9.96 -0.91
C ASP A 245 4.51 -10.87 -0.46
N GLY A 246 4.27 -11.72 0.55
CA GLY A 246 5.26 -12.61 1.11
C GLY A 246 4.88 -13.22 2.45
N VAL A 247 5.90 -13.64 3.15
CA VAL A 247 5.86 -14.20 4.51
C VAL A 247 6.83 -13.41 5.39
N VAL A 248 6.46 -13.18 6.64
CA VAL A 248 7.36 -12.63 7.66
C VAL A 248 7.77 -13.77 8.61
N VAL A 249 9.07 -13.89 8.84
CA VAL A 249 9.64 -14.84 9.82
C VAL A 249 10.22 -14.03 10.96
N LYS A 250 9.82 -14.36 12.18
CA LYS A 250 10.24 -13.69 13.43
C LYS A 250 10.79 -14.72 14.41
N ILE A 251 11.74 -14.32 15.23
CA ILE A 251 12.08 -15.09 16.43
C ILE A 251 10.92 -14.93 17.42
N ASP A 252 10.44 -16.05 18.01
CA ASP A 252 9.31 -16.01 18.94
C ASP A 252 9.71 -15.43 20.31
N GLU A 253 10.90 -15.74 20.83
CA GLU A 253 11.35 -15.34 22.17
C GLU A 253 11.71 -13.86 22.26
N VAL A 254 10.96 -13.08 23.05
CA VAL A 254 11.15 -11.63 23.26
C VAL A 254 12.54 -11.30 23.83
N ALA A 255 13.09 -12.15 24.71
CA ALA A 255 14.43 -11.96 25.24
C ALA A 255 15.51 -11.99 24.15
N THR A 256 15.38 -12.93 23.20
CA THR A 256 16.28 -13.05 22.05
C THR A 256 16.09 -11.90 21.06
N GLN A 257 14.86 -11.47 20.81
CA GLN A 257 14.57 -10.27 20.00
C GLN A 257 15.31 -9.03 20.56
N LYS A 258 15.19 -8.79 21.88
CA LYS A 258 15.85 -7.67 22.55
C LYS A 258 17.37 -7.76 22.48
N ARG A 259 17.95 -8.95 22.63
CA ARG A 259 19.40 -9.16 22.54
C ARG A 259 19.95 -8.89 21.13
N LEU A 260 19.28 -9.37 20.10
CA LEU A 260 19.66 -9.15 18.71
C LEU A 260 19.46 -7.69 18.26
N GLY A 261 18.45 -7.04 18.82
CA GLY A 261 18.15 -5.64 18.56
C GLY A 261 17.79 -5.35 17.12
N ALA A 262 18.10 -4.13 16.69
CA ALA A 262 17.76 -3.64 15.38
C ALA A 262 18.91 -2.82 14.76
N THR A 263 18.87 -2.68 13.43
CA THR A 263 19.64 -1.69 12.69
C THR A 263 18.91 -0.34 12.72
N SER A 264 19.44 0.65 12.02
CA SER A 264 18.73 1.91 11.81
C SER A 264 17.45 1.77 10.96
N ARG A 265 17.23 0.62 10.29
CA ARG A 265 16.12 0.40 9.35
C ARG A 265 15.22 -0.76 9.74
N ALA A 266 15.78 -1.85 10.24
CA ALA A 266 15.06 -3.10 10.42
C ALA A 266 15.50 -3.85 11.68
N PRO A 267 14.62 -4.64 12.32
CA PRO A 267 15.00 -5.57 13.38
C PRO A 267 15.89 -6.67 12.81
N ARG A 268 16.84 -7.19 13.62
CA ARG A 268 17.68 -8.31 13.22
C ARG A 268 17.01 -9.66 13.42
N TRP A 269 15.95 -9.70 14.23
CA TRP A 269 15.20 -10.88 14.64
C TRP A 269 13.96 -11.17 13.77
N ALA A 270 13.73 -10.34 12.73
CA ALA A 270 12.64 -10.53 11.78
C ALA A 270 13.10 -10.24 10.36
N ILE A 271 12.54 -10.97 9.39
CA ILE A 271 12.83 -10.84 7.96
C ILE A 271 11.55 -11.07 7.16
N ALA A 272 11.45 -10.41 6.02
CA ALA A 272 10.39 -10.63 5.05
C ALA A 272 10.91 -11.44 3.86
N TYR A 273 10.34 -12.62 3.63
CA TYR A 273 10.50 -13.35 2.37
C TYR A 273 9.46 -12.83 1.39
N LYS A 274 9.89 -12.24 0.30
CA LYS A 274 9.00 -11.72 -0.73
C LYS A 274 8.84 -12.70 -1.88
N TYR A 275 7.59 -12.99 -2.23
CA TYR A 275 7.32 -13.79 -3.40
C TYR A 275 7.72 -13.05 -4.68
N PRO A 276 8.13 -13.78 -5.72
CA PRO A 276 8.30 -13.18 -7.04
C PRO A 276 7.01 -12.47 -7.46
N PRO A 277 7.11 -11.32 -8.13
CA PRO A 277 5.95 -10.70 -8.76
C PRO A 277 5.24 -11.69 -9.66
N GLU A 278 3.92 -11.67 -9.63
CA GLU A 278 3.10 -12.49 -10.52
C GLU A 278 3.31 -12.05 -11.97
N GLU A 279 3.57 -13.03 -12.84
CA GLU A 279 3.73 -12.82 -14.27
C GLU A 279 2.58 -13.50 -15.01
N VAL A 280 1.95 -12.78 -15.93
CA VAL A 280 0.88 -13.29 -16.77
C VAL A 280 1.11 -12.95 -18.24
N ASN A 281 0.58 -13.78 -19.12
CA ASN A 281 0.63 -13.51 -20.55
C ASN A 281 -0.66 -12.85 -21.02
N THR A 282 -0.53 -11.82 -21.86
CA THR A 282 -1.67 -11.15 -22.51
C THR A 282 -1.29 -10.68 -23.91
N ARG A 283 -2.29 -10.46 -24.78
CA ARG A 283 -2.06 -9.97 -26.14
C ARG A 283 -1.87 -8.47 -26.16
N LEU A 284 -0.79 -8.00 -26.78
CA LEU A 284 -0.51 -6.59 -27.02
C LEU A 284 -1.28 -6.11 -28.27
N LEU A 285 -2.33 -5.36 -28.06
CA LEU A 285 -3.22 -4.86 -29.11
C LEU A 285 -2.60 -3.69 -29.88
N ASP A 286 -1.93 -2.77 -29.14
CA ASP A 286 -1.34 -1.56 -29.70
C ASP A 286 -0.22 -1.03 -28.79
N ILE A 287 0.64 -0.15 -29.34
CA ILE A 287 1.58 0.65 -28.58
C ILE A 287 1.29 2.13 -28.88
N GLN A 288 0.93 2.85 -27.84
CA GLN A 288 0.64 4.28 -27.89
C GLN A 288 1.70 5.07 -27.14
N VAL A 289 1.67 6.40 -27.28
CA VAL A 289 2.61 7.27 -26.56
C VAL A 289 1.86 8.33 -25.77
N ASN A 290 2.39 8.67 -24.60
CA ASN A 290 1.94 9.76 -23.77
C ASN A 290 3.04 10.82 -23.63
N VAL A 291 2.64 12.09 -23.41
CA VAL A 291 3.57 13.23 -23.27
C VAL A 291 3.45 13.77 -21.86
N GLY A 292 4.45 13.51 -21.04
CA GLY A 292 4.48 13.93 -19.65
C GLY A 292 4.83 15.42 -19.45
N ARG A 293 4.77 15.89 -18.20
CA ARG A 293 4.95 17.32 -17.83
C ARG A 293 6.26 17.97 -18.29
N THR A 294 7.31 17.17 -18.51
CA THR A 294 8.63 17.63 -19.00
C THR A 294 8.80 17.45 -20.51
N GLY A 295 7.72 17.12 -21.23
CA GLY A 295 7.76 16.86 -22.65
C GLY A 295 8.23 15.46 -23.03
N ARG A 296 8.64 14.61 -22.09
CA ARG A 296 9.06 13.21 -22.35
C ARG A 296 7.93 12.45 -23.01
N VAL A 297 8.22 11.79 -24.13
CA VAL A 297 7.28 10.95 -24.87
C VAL A 297 7.53 9.49 -24.48
N THR A 298 6.57 8.94 -23.75
CA THR A 298 6.69 7.60 -23.16
C THR A 298 5.74 6.62 -23.85
N PRO A 299 6.24 5.55 -24.49
CA PRO A 299 5.40 4.51 -25.05
C PRO A 299 4.84 3.62 -23.96
N PHE A 300 3.59 3.18 -24.17
CA PHE A 300 2.92 2.18 -23.35
C PHE A 300 2.14 1.20 -24.22
N GLY A 301 2.08 -0.04 -23.79
CA GLY A 301 1.29 -1.08 -24.45
C GLY A 301 -0.16 -1.01 -24.02
N VAL A 302 -1.08 -1.13 -24.98
CA VAL A 302 -2.51 -1.38 -24.79
C VAL A 302 -2.72 -2.87 -25.03
N MET A 303 -3.29 -3.57 -24.05
CA MET A 303 -3.37 -5.03 -24.04
C MET A 303 -4.80 -5.52 -23.87
N GLU A 304 -5.04 -6.77 -24.19
CA GLU A 304 -6.25 -7.45 -23.71
C GLU A 304 -6.27 -7.40 -22.18
N PRO A 305 -7.44 -7.09 -21.56
CA PRO A 305 -7.55 -7.03 -20.11
C PRO A 305 -7.14 -8.35 -19.47
N VAL A 306 -6.24 -8.31 -18.50
CA VAL A 306 -5.78 -9.49 -17.77
C VAL A 306 -5.64 -9.18 -16.29
N THR A 307 -6.01 -10.13 -15.44
CA THR A 307 -5.85 -9.99 -13.99
C THR A 307 -4.45 -10.40 -13.59
N VAL A 308 -3.74 -9.52 -12.87
CA VAL A 308 -2.41 -9.79 -12.31
C VAL A 308 -2.30 -9.11 -10.94
N ALA A 309 -1.83 -9.86 -9.95
CA ALA A 309 -1.72 -9.40 -8.56
C ALA A 309 -2.99 -8.65 -8.10
N GLY A 310 -4.16 -9.31 -8.25
CA GLY A 310 -5.45 -8.84 -7.75
C GLY A 310 -6.03 -7.59 -8.43
N SER A 311 -5.55 -7.20 -9.61
CA SER A 311 -6.20 -6.13 -10.39
C SER A 311 -6.15 -6.39 -11.88
N THR A 312 -7.16 -5.90 -12.60
CA THR A 312 -7.21 -5.97 -14.07
C THR A 312 -6.32 -4.88 -14.66
N VAL A 313 -5.44 -5.28 -15.58
CA VAL A 313 -4.50 -4.42 -16.28
C VAL A 313 -4.78 -4.46 -17.77
N GLU A 314 -4.92 -3.27 -18.37
CA GLU A 314 -5.12 -3.07 -19.81
C GLU A 314 -3.98 -2.27 -20.46
N MET A 315 -3.20 -1.57 -19.64
CA MET A 315 -2.09 -0.74 -20.11
C MET A 315 -0.85 -0.95 -19.25
N ALA A 316 0.33 -0.99 -19.87
CA ALA A 316 1.60 -1.11 -19.17
C ALA A 316 2.70 -0.29 -19.84
N THR A 317 3.63 0.22 -19.02
CA THR A 317 4.73 1.05 -19.53
C THR A 317 5.73 0.24 -20.35
N LEU A 318 6.26 0.89 -21.38
CA LEU A 318 7.41 0.43 -22.17
C LEU A 318 8.62 1.37 -22.02
N HIS A 319 8.52 2.34 -21.09
CA HIS A 319 9.55 3.29 -20.66
C HIS A 319 10.03 4.26 -21.73
N ASN A 320 10.56 3.80 -22.87
CA ASN A 320 10.99 4.62 -24.01
C ASN A 320 11.14 3.76 -25.28
N GLY A 321 11.32 4.40 -26.43
CA GLY A 321 11.45 3.71 -27.70
C GLY A 321 12.68 2.79 -27.80
N PHE A 322 13.76 3.09 -27.07
CA PHE A 322 14.93 2.22 -27.01
C PHE A 322 14.59 0.90 -26.28
N GLU A 323 13.83 0.96 -25.19
CA GLU A 323 13.40 -0.23 -24.45
C GLU A 323 12.43 -1.10 -25.27
N VAL A 324 11.54 -0.50 -26.06
CA VAL A 324 10.68 -1.27 -26.99
C VAL A 324 11.52 -2.11 -27.94
N LYS A 325 12.53 -1.49 -28.56
CA LYS A 325 13.45 -2.20 -29.46
C LYS A 325 14.32 -3.22 -28.74
N ARG A 326 14.87 -2.86 -27.57
CA ARG A 326 15.71 -3.77 -26.77
C ARG A 326 14.95 -5.02 -26.33
N LYS A 327 13.69 -4.87 -25.95
CA LYS A 327 12.81 -5.98 -25.55
C LYS A 327 12.31 -6.77 -26.76
N GLY A 328 12.42 -6.23 -27.97
CA GLY A 328 11.97 -6.86 -29.20
C GLY A 328 10.47 -7.07 -29.29
N VAL A 329 9.70 -6.18 -28.65
CA VAL A 329 8.23 -6.24 -28.58
C VAL A 329 7.64 -5.69 -29.86
N LEU A 330 6.71 -6.43 -30.45
CA LEU A 330 5.92 -6.06 -31.63
C LEU A 330 4.44 -5.92 -31.26
N ILE A 331 3.73 -5.04 -31.95
CA ILE A 331 2.27 -4.94 -31.81
C ILE A 331 1.65 -6.22 -32.37
N GLY A 332 0.79 -6.88 -31.60
CA GLY A 332 0.24 -8.18 -31.90
C GLY A 332 0.91 -9.34 -31.15
N ASP A 333 2.06 -9.10 -30.48
CA ASP A 333 2.69 -10.12 -29.64
C ASP A 333 1.80 -10.57 -28.47
N THR A 334 1.95 -11.82 -28.08
CA THR A 334 1.68 -12.21 -26.70
C THR A 334 2.87 -11.75 -25.86
N VAL A 335 2.60 -10.94 -24.84
CA VAL A 335 3.64 -10.36 -23.98
C VAL A 335 3.52 -10.87 -22.56
N VAL A 336 4.67 -10.98 -21.88
CA VAL A 336 4.73 -11.24 -20.44
C VAL A 336 4.58 -9.92 -19.70
N LEU A 337 3.57 -9.84 -18.87
CA LEU A 337 3.24 -8.70 -18.03
C LEU A 337 3.50 -9.04 -16.57
N ARG A 338 4.08 -8.10 -15.83
CA ARG A 338 4.14 -8.14 -14.36
C ARG A 338 3.86 -6.77 -13.75
N LYS A 339 3.68 -6.75 -12.44
CA LYS A 339 3.67 -5.49 -11.68
C LYS A 339 4.99 -5.30 -10.95
N ALA A 340 5.75 -4.30 -11.34
CA ALA A 340 6.98 -3.92 -10.63
C ALA A 340 6.62 -3.37 -9.24
N GLY A 341 7.19 -4.01 -8.19
CA GLY A 341 6.88 -3.67 -6.80
C GLY A 341 5.40 -3.79 -6.44
N ASP A 342 4.69 -4.70 -7.09
CA ASP A 342 3.24 -4.95 -6.97
C ASP A 342 2.33 -3.76 -7.30
N VAL A 343 2.88 -2.72 -7.94
CA VAL A 343 2.16 -1.45 -8.22
C VAL A 343 2.12 -1.10 -9.71
N ILE A 344 3.28 -1.04 -10.38
CA ILE A 344 3.39 -0.49 -11.72
C ILE A 344 3.42 -1.61 -12.76
N PRO A 345 2.39 -1.71 -13.65
CA PRO A 345 2.41 -2.69 -14.73
C PRO A 345 3.55 -2.39 -15.72
N GLU A 346 4.33 -3.41 -16.04
CA GLU A 346 5.39 -3.35 -17.05
C GLU A 346 5.38 -4.58 -17.95
N ILE A 347 5.64 -4.38 -19.23
CA ILE A 347 5.86 -5.44 -20.19
C ILE A 347 7.33 -5.88 -20.10
N LEU A 348 7.56 -7.14 -19.80
CA LEU A 348 8.91 -7.73 -19.72
C LEU A 348 9.49 -8.01 -21.11
N GLY A 349 8.69 -8.61 -21.99
CA GLY A 349 9.08 -8.98 -23.34
C GLY A 349 7.99 -9.80 -24.03
N PRO A 350 8.22 -10.20 -25.29
CA PRO A 350 7.31 -11.06 -26.04
C PRO A 350 7.53 -12.54 -25.70
N VAL A 351 6.48 -13.32 -25.86
CA VAL A 351 6.54 -14.79 -25.96
C VAL A 351 6.74 -15.13 -27.42
N VAL A 352 8.01 -15.16 -27.86
CA VAL A 352 8.37 -15.24 -29.27
C VAL A 352 7.84 -16.53 -29.98
N GLU A 353 7.69 -17.59 -29.20
CA GLU A 353 7.20 -18.89 -29.70
C GLU A 353 5.71 -18.84 -30.10
N LEU A 354 4.97 -17.81 -29.66
CA LEU A 354 3.57 -17.62 -30.01
C LEU A 354 3.34 -16.67 -31.19
N ARG A 355 4.42 -16.19 -31.85
CA ARG A 355 4.30 -15.34 -33.02
C ARG A 355 3.79 -16.13 -34.23
N ASP A 356 2.87 -15.53 -34.97
CA ASP A 356 2.26 -16.09 -36.19
C ASP A 356 2.67 -15.34 -37.48
N GLY A 357 3.48 -14.29 -37.38
CA GLY A 357 3.97 -13.48 -38.50
C GLY A 357 3.07 -12.30 -38.86
N THR A 358 2.00 -12.04 -38.07
CA THR A 358 1.10 -10.88 -38.25
C THR A 358 1.54 -9.69 -37.43
N GLU A 359 2.55 -9.84 -36.58
CA GLU A 359 3.05 -8.83 -35.69
C GLU A 359 3.74 -7.70 -36.48
N ARG A 360 3.58 -6.48 -35.99
CA ARG A 360 4.13 -5.28 -36.63
C ARG A 360 5.02 -4.48 -35.69
N GLU A 361 6.08 -3.90 -36.27
CA GLU A 361 7.00 -3.04 -35.52
C GLU A 361 6.32 -1.73 -35.09
N PHE A 362 6.59 -1.31 -33.84
CA PHE A 362 6.23 0.02 -33.39
C PHE A 362 7.30 1.04 -33.78
N VAL A 363 6.86 2.15 -34.37
CA VAL A 363 7.73 3.28 -34.72
C VAL A 363 7.36 4.47 -33.85
N MET A 364 8.36 5.02 -33.13
CA MET A 364 8.17 6.25 -32.36
C MET A 364 7.72 7.39 -33.30
N PRO A 365 6.74 8.21 -32.87
CA PRO A 365 6.32 9.36 -33.67
C PRO A 365 7.45 10.37 -33.83
N THR A 366 7.49 11.06 -34.94
CA THR A 366 8.42 12.17 -35.20
C THR A 366 7.89 13.51 -34.70
N HIS A 367 6.58 13.60 -34.49
CA HIS A 367 5.89 14.80 -34.02
C HIS A 367 5.08 14.50 -32.77
N CYS A 368 4.95 15.49 -31.90
CA CYS A 368 4.18 15.40 -30.66
C CYS A 368 2.70 15.13 -30.97
N PRO A 369 2.10 14.06 -30.44
CA PRO A 369 0.69 13.73 -30.70
C PRO A 369 -0.28 14.78 -30.14
N ALA A 370 0.16 15.58 -29.17
CA ALA A 370 -0.68 16.59 -28.52
C ALA A 370 -0.62 17.98 -29.17
N CYS A 371 0.50 18.37 -29.79
CA CYS A 371 0.66 19.73 -30.34
C CYS A 371 1.34 19.79 -31.71
N GLY A 372 1.64 18.68 -32.35
CA GLY A 372 2.26 18.61 -33.67
C GLY A 372 3.71 19.10 -33.78
N THR A 373 4.33 19.54 -32.69
CA THR A 373 5.71 20.01 -32.69
C THR A 373 6.67 18.83 -32.93
N GLU A 374 7.69 19.04 -33.77
CA GLU A 374 8.73 18.05 -34.01
C GLU A 374 9.42 17.63 -32.72
N LEU A 375 9.52 16.32 -32.51
CA LEU A 375 10.15 15.72 -31.35
C LEU A 375 11.67 15.64 -31.51
N ARG A 376 12.40 15.82 -30.43
CA ARG A 376 13.87 15.76 -30.44
C ARG A 376 14.44 15.15 -29.18
N TYR A 377 15.65 14.62 -29.29
CA TYR A 377 16.46 14.30 -28.12
C TYR A 377 17.05 15.58 -27.53
N GLU A 378 17.15 15.65 -26.21
CA GLU A 378 17.66 16.83 -25.52
C GLU A 378 19.17 16.98 -25.68
N LYS A 379 19.88 15.85 -25.78
CA LYS A 379 21.32 15.76 -26.03
C LYS A 379 21.68 14.45 -26.72
N ASP A 380 22.89 14.38 -27.27
CA ASP A 380 23.43 13.17 -27.90
C ASP A 380 23.48 12.01 -26.89
N GLY A 381 23.01 10.84 -27.32
CA GLY A 381 22.93 9.65 -26.49
C GLY A 381 21.74 9.57 -25.56
N ASP A 382 20.83 10.55 -25.58
CA ASP A 382 19.59 10.50 -24.82
C ASP A 382 18.67 9.37 -25.36
N LYS A 383 18.03 8.66 -24.45
CA LYS A 383 17.08 7.59 -24.81
C LYS A 383 15.64 8.09 -24.85
N ASP A 384 15.39 9.27 -24.33
CA ASP A 384 14.07 9.86 -24.17
C ASP A 384 13.81 10.91 -25.24
N LEU A 385 12.87 10.64 -26.13
CA LEU A 385 12.37 11.61 -27.10
C LEU A 385 11.45 12.62 -26.40
N ARG A 386 11.58 13.92 -26.74
CA ARG A 386 10.87 14.99 -26.03
C ARG A 386 10.19 15.97 -26.98
N CYS A 387 9.05 16.48 -26.54
CA CYS A 387 8.40 17.64 -27.12
C CYS A 387 9.01 18.93 -26.55
N PRO A 388 9.69 19.76 -27.36
CA PRO A 388 10.35 20.99 -26.90
C PRO A 388 9.35 22.12 -26.61
N ASN A 389 8.09 22.00 -27.04
CA ASN A 389 7.06 23.02 -26.82
C ASN A 389 6.57 23.03 -25.36
N SER A 390 7.40 23.50 -24.45
CA SER A 390 7.08 23.53 -23.02
C SER A 390 6.03 24.59 -22.65
N ARG A 391 5.76 25.59 -23.51
CA ARG A 391 4.86 26.70 -23.17
C ARG A 391 3.42 26.45 -23.54
N SER A 392 3.15 25.79 -24.67
CA SER A 392 1.80 25.67 -25.21
C SER A 392 1.38 24.24 -25.58
N CYS A 393 2.20 23.21 -25.32
CA CYS A 393 1.77 21.85 -25.52
C CYS A 393 0.67 21.47 -24.51
N PRO A 394 -0.56 21.11 -24.97
CA PRO A 394 -1.69 20.85 -24.07
C PRO A 394 -1.39 19.74 -23.04
N SER A 395 -0.76 18.64 -23.48
CA SER A 395 -0.39 17.55 -22.56
C SER A 395 0.58 18.01 -21.46
N GLN A 396 1.61 18.79 -21.82
CA GLN A 396 2.56 19.29 -20.83
C GLN A 396 1.91 20.29 -19.86
N LEU A 397 1.00 21.12 -20.34
CA LEU A 397 0.25 22.06 -19.51
C LEU A 397 -0.67 21.31 -18.54
N ARG A 398 -1.44 20.34 -19.03
CA ARG A 398 -2.32 19.48 -18.23
C ARG A 398 -1.58 18.80 -17.10
N GLU A 399 -0.49 18.13 -17.43
CA GLU A 399 0.37 17.43 -16.45
C GLU A 399 0.97 18.38 -15.39
N ARG A 400 1.32 19.60 -15.78
CA ARG A 400 1.83 20.61 -14.84
C ARG A 400 0.74 21.15 -13.92
N VAL A 401 -0.45 21.42 -14.44
CA VAL A 401 -1.60 21.85 -13.65
C VAL A 401 -1.97 20.76 -12.65
N PHE A 402 -2.06 19.50 -13.10
CA PHE A 402 -2.31 18.37 -12.23
C PHE A 402 -1.25 18.22 -11.14
N ALA A 403 0.03 18.30 -11.52
CA ALA A 403 1.15 18.21 -10.56
C ALA A 403 1.13 19.37 -9.56
N LEU A 404 0.76 20.59 -9.98
CA LEU A 404 0.63 21.76 -9.11
C LEU A 404 -0.48 21.58 -8.07
N GLY A 405 -1.60 20.98 -8.46
CA GLY A 405 -2.73 20.67 -7.57
C GLY A 405 -2.47 19.50 -6.62
N SER A 406 -1.42 18.70 -6.86
CA SER A 406 -1.15 17.49 -6.09
C SER A 406 -0.71 17.78 -4.65
N ARG A 407 -0.84 16.78 -3.75
CA ARG A 407 -0.37 16.83 -2.36
C ARG A 407 1.11 17.14 -2.20
N GLN A 408 1.92 16.82 -3.22
CA GLN A 408 3.36 17.08 -3.19
C GLN A 408 3.71 18.52 -3.55
N ALA A 409 2.73 19.33 -3.98
CA ALA A 409 2.90 20.73 -4.33
C ALA A 409 1.97 21.63 -3.49
N LEU A 410 0.84 22.09 -4.03
CA LEU A 410 -0.05 23.05 -3.35
C LEU A 410 -1.27 22.40 -2.68
N ASP A 411 -1.47 21.09 -2.83
CA ASP A 411 -2.61 20.32 -2.30
C ASP A 411 -3.97 21.01 -2.53
N VAL A 412 -4.22 21.45 -3.75
CA VAL A 412 -5.44 22.18 -4.11
C VAL A 412 -6.59 21.19 -4.23
N GLU A 413 -7.54 21.28 -3.31
CA GLU A 413 -8.74 20.44 -3.32
C GLU A 413 -9.53 20.66 -4.64
N SER A 414 -10.01 19.56 -5.23
CA SER A 414 -10.72 19.49 -6.49
C SER A 414 -9.89 19.80 -7.76
N LEU A 415 -8.61 20.15 -7.66
CA LEU A 415 -7.73 20.29 -8.81
C LEU A 415 -7.12 18.91 -9.19
N GLY A 416 -7.99 17.95 -9.50
CA GLY A 416 -7.64 16.63 -10.00
C GLY A 416 -7.41 16.63 -11.52
N TRP A 417 -7.31 15.42 -12.09
CA TRP A 417 -7.06 15.21 -13.51
C TRP A 417 -8.13 15.84 -14.42
N GLU A 418 -9.41 15.66 -14.08
CA GLU A 418 -10.54 16.22 -14.85
C GLU A 418 -10.51 17.76 -14.87
N ALA A 419 -10.23 18.38 -13.73
CA ALA A 419 -10.09 19.84 -13.66
C ALA A 419 -8.86 20.31 -14.46
N ALA A 420 -7.76 19.58 -14.45
CA ALA A 420 -6.60 19.91 -15.26
C ALA A 420 -6.90 19.81 -16.77
N ILE A 421 -7.69 18.83 -17.21
CA ILE A 421 -8.20 18.71 -18.57
C ILE A 421 -9.04 19.94 -18.93
N ALA A 422 -10.05 20.25 -18.12
CA ALA A 422 -10.96 21.37 -18.36
C ALA A 422 -10.23 22.73 -18.45
N LEU A 423 -9.22 22.95 -17.62
CA LEU A 423 -8.42 24.17 -17.61
C LEU A 423 -7.47 24.30 -18.81
N THR A 424 -7.06 23.20 -19.41
CA THR A 424 -6.06 23.18 -20.50
C THR A 424 -6.66 22.91 -21.87
N ASN A 425 -7.94 22.53 -21.96
CA ASN A 425 -8.72 22.32 -23.18
C ASN A 425 -10.05 23.09 -23.11
N PRO A 426 -10.04 24.42 -23.22
CA PRO A 426 -11.24 25.24 -23.05
C PRO A 426 -12.34 25.00 -24.10
N GLU A 427 -12.03 24.36 -25.22
CA GLU A 427 -13.03 24.00 -26.24
C GLU A 427 -13.90 22.81 -25.88
N GLU A 428 -13.38 21.87 -25.07
CA GLU A 428 -14.13 20.72 -24.57
C GLU A 428 -14.97 21.05 -23.31
N SER A 429 -14.73 22.21 -22.69
CA SER A 429 -15.34 22.60 -21.41
C SER A 429 -16.45 23.65 -21.54
N ARG A 430 -16.84 24.04 -22.75
CA ARG A 430 -17.98 24.95 -22.95
C ARG A 430 -19.28 24.16 -22.82
N PRO A 431 -20.15 24.47 -21.81
CA PRO A 431 -21.49 23.92 -21.81
C PRO A 431 -22.22 24.39 -23.05
N THR A 432 -22.81 23.46 -23.80
CA THR A 432 -23.73 23.71 -24.91
C THR A 432 -25.02 24.35 -24.42
#